data_4a253f5604ee64d92323139d565eb9f7
#
_entry.id   4a253f5604ee64d92323139d565eb9f7
#
_cell.length_a   1.000
_cell.length_b   1.000
_cell.length_c   1.000
_cell.angle_alpha   90.00
_cell.angle_beta   90.00
_cell.angle_gamma   90.00
#
_symmetry.space_group_name_H-M   'P 1'
#
loop_
_entity.id
_entity.type
_entity.pdbx_description
1 polymer ?
#
loop_
_entity_poly.entity_id
_entity_poly.type
_entity_poly.pdbx_seq_one_letter_code
_entity_poly.pdbx_strand_id
1 'polypeptide(L)'
;MRRREFLAALALSATSAGLLSACASGRGDPAQAPVPAPVDAAQLSRVTLRVGDQKGNSRSLLRSAGLDDFPYTVQWATFPSGPPLLEAASADAIDLGAVGNTPPLFAAAAGAKLKIIAASKGNVASDALVVLPDSPLRGRDQLRGRKIAVAKGSSAHGQILLTLRTAGLTPDDVELVFLQPSDALGAFKQGSVDAWAIWDPYFSQIQLESGARAIADGQGTANGLSFQVAGTAALADAGRNTAIADYLVRLAKAQRFADGNRERRAQAWSDDTGLPIEVTRRATGLGPDLPVALDDAVIRSEQELADAFVAAKEIPRRFEFAEFVDTRFAAQLATA
;
A
#
# COMPACT_ATOMS: atom_id res chain seq x y z
N MET A 1 13.05 -42.73 -56.31
CA MET A 1 12.73 -42.47 -57.76
C MET A 1 12.39 -40.99 -57.87
N ARG A 2 13.29 -40.29 -58.50
CA ARG A 2 13.19 -39.34 -59.64
C ARG A 2 12.39 -38.07 -59.31
N ARG A 3 13.07 -36.90 -59.11
CA ARG A 3 13.70 -36.00 -60.12
C ARG A 3 12.65 -35.19 -60.89
N ARG A 4 12.80 -33.88 -60.73
CA ARG A 4 13.30 -32.80 -61.62
C ARG A 4 12.20 -31.85 -62.03
N GLU A 5 12.41 -30.59 -61.70
CA GLU A 5 12.87 -29.40 -62.44
C GLU A 5 11.79 -28.81 -63.36
N PHE A 6 11.54 -27.51 -63.23
CA PHE A 6 11.95 -26.55 -64.28
C PHE A 6 11.74 -25.09 -63.81
N LEU A 7 12.73 -24.35 -64.10
CA LEU A 7 13.08 -22.96 -64.09
C LEU A 7 12.15 -22.04 -64.92
N ALA A 8 12.10 -20.76 -64.58
CA ALA A 8 12.54 -19.56 -65.32
C ALA A 8 11.58 -18.42 -65.05
N ALA A 9 12.00 -17.40 -64.34
CA ALA A 9 12.64 -16.15 -64.73
C ALA A 9 11.75 -15.18 -65.50
N LEU A 10 11.53 -14.00 -64.94
CA LEU A 10 11.98 -12.72 -65.51
C LEU A 10 11.73 -11.54 -64.55
N ALA A 11 12.75 -10.73 -64.45
CA ALA A 11 12.86 -9.49 -63.74
C ALA A 11 12.03 -8.38 -64.37
N LEU A 12 11.58 -7.42 -63.55
CA LEU A 12 11.67 -5.99 -63.90
C LEU A 12 11.74 -5.14 -62.63
N SER A 13 12.73 -4.34 -62.59
CA SER A 13 13.13 -3.32 -61.62
C SER A 13 12.14 -2.16 -61.55
N ALA A 14 11.88 -1.66 -60.34
CA ALA A 14 11.55 -0.26 -60.11
C ALA A 14 12.09 0.17 -58.73
N THR A 15 13.05 1.05 -58.78
CA THR A 15 13.64 1.84 -57.73
C THR A 15 12.59 2.68 -57.02
N SER A 16 12.58 2.64 -55.69
CA SER A 16 12.10 3.76 -54.90
C SER A 16 12.81 3.83 -53.54
N ALA A 17 13.23 5.05 -53.26
CA ALA A 17 14.14 5.59 -52.31
C ALA A 17 13.92 5.14 -50.87
N GLY A 18 15.03 5.03 -50.18
CA GLY A 18 15.11 4.74 -48.75
C GLY A 18 14.48 5.82 -47.89
N LEU A 19 13.86 5.37 -46.81
CA LEU A 19 13.71 6.09 -45.59
C LEU A 19 14.37 5.26 -44.48
N LEU A 20 15.61 5.61 -44.20
CA LEU A 20 16.30 5.20 -42.99
C LEU A 20 15.56 5.86 -41.82
N SER A 21 14.61 5.14 -41.24
CA SER A 21 14.06 5.48 -39.92
C SER A 21 15.09 5.04 -38.89
N ALA A 22 15.79 6.02 -38.33
CA ALA A 22 16.67 5.84 -37.18
C ALA A 22 15.84 5.21 -36.04
N CYS A 23 16.17 3.98 -35.67
CA CYS A 23 15.76 3.40 -34.39
C CYS A 23 16.46 4.21 -33.29
N ALA A 24 15.80 5.25 -32.80
CA ALA A 24 16.09 5.78 -31.50
C ALA A 24 15.70 4.69 -30.49
N SER A 25 16.71 4.07 -29.88
CA SER A 25 16.56 3.21 -28.72
C SER A 25 16.16 4.09 -27.52
N GLY A 26 14.91 4.57 -27.53
CA GLY A 26 14.24 5.00 -26.32
C GLY A 26 13.98 3.73 -25.50
N ARG A 27 14.42 3.67 -24.26
CA ARG A 27 13.86 2.76 -23.27
C ARG A 27 12.37 3.01 -23.29
N GLY A 28 11.60 2.09 -23.87
CA GLY A 28 10.15 2.15 -23.86
C GLY A 28 9.69 2.07 -22.41
N ASP A 29 8.94 3.08 -21.95
CA ASP A 29 8.13 2.95 -20.77
C ASP A 29 7.37 1.64 -20.87
N PRO A 30 7.30 0.84 -19.79
CA PRO A 30 6.48 -0.36 -19.79
C PRO A 30 5.06 0.07 -20.19
N ALA A 31 4.55 -0.48 -21.30
CA ALA A 31 3.31 -0.04 -21.92
C ALA A 31 2.19 -0.06 -20.87
N GLN A 32 1.81 1.12 -20.39
CA GLN A 32 0.67 1.26 -19.49
C GLN A 32 -0.58 0.76 -20.18
N ALA A 33 -1.40 -0.01 -19.46
CA ALA A 33 -2.67 -0.48 -20.00
C ALA A 33 -3.52 0.70 -20.47
N PRO A 34 -4.25 0.56 -21.62
CA PRO A 34 -5.08 1.66 -22.12
C PRO A 34 -6.03 2.21 -21.05
N VAL A 35 -6.06 3.52 -20.92
CA VAL A 35 -6.99 4.20 -20.00
C VAL A 35 -8.35 4.29 -20.69
N PRO A 36 -9.42 3.69 -20.14
CA PRO A 36 -10.74 3.80 -20.72
C PRO A 36 -11.25 5.25 -20.67
N ALA A 37 -12.06 5.65 -21.64
CA ALA A 37 -12.71 6.95 -21.64
C ALA A 37 -13.64 7.08 -20.41
N PRO A 38 -13.68 8.25 -19.75
CA PRO A 38 -14.60 8.49 -18.64
C PRO A 38 -16.05 8.33 -19.07
N VAL A 39 -16.88 7.78 -18.18
CA VAL A 39 -18.33 7.68 -18.38
C VAL A 39 -19.02 8.99 -17.99
N ASP A 40 -20.22 9.22 -18.54
CA ASP A 40 -21.06 10.36 -18.15
C ASP A 40 -21.71 10.18 -16.75
N ALA A 41 -22.34 11.23 -16.24
CA ALA A 41 -22.96 11.23 -14.90
C ALA A 41 -24.08 10.20 -14.75
N ALA A 42 -24.86 9.93 -15.81
CA ALA A 42 -25.96 8.96 -15.77
C ALA A 42 -25.43 7.52 -15.74
N GLN A 43 -24.33 7.25 -16.42
CA GLN A 43 -23.62 5.97 -16.36
C GLN A 43 -22.91 5.81 -15.03
N LEU A 44 -22.25 6.86 -14.52
CA LEU A 44 -21.53 6.85 -13.25
C LEU A 44 -22.48 6.56 -12.08
N SER A 45 -23.68 7.11 -12.06
CA SER A 45 -24.67 6.87 -11.00
C SER A 45 -25.10 5.40 -10.84
N ARG A 46 -24.84 4.57 -11.84
CA ARG A 46 -25.11 3.12 -11.82
C ARG A 46 -23.93 2.27 -11.40
N VAL A 47 -22.76 2.90 -11.21
CA VAL A 47 -21.54 2.17 -10.80
C VAL A 47 -21.64 1.82 -9.34
N THR A 48 -21.19 0.61 -9.01
CA THR A 48 -20.86 0.21 -7.64
C THR A 48 -19.36 0.08 -7.53
N LEU A 49 -18.74 0.90 -6.69
CA LEU A 49 -17.31 0.85 -6.36
C LEU A 49 -17.13 0.07 -5.06
N ARG A 50 -16.42 -1.05 -5.13
CA ARG A 50 -16.13 -1.92 -3.98
C ARG A 50 -14.79 -1.51 -3.38
N VAL A 51 -14.81 -0.96 -2.17
CA VAL A 51 -13.62 -0.39 -1.51
C VAL A 51 -13.22 -1.23 -0.31
N GLY A 52 -11.99 -1.74 -0.33
CA GLY A 52 -11.36 -2.35 0.82
C GLY A 52 -10.83 -1.29 1.77
N ASP A 53 -11.15 -1.42 3.05
CA ASP A 53 -10.68 -0.50 4.09
C ASP A 53 -10.09 -1.26 5.28
N GLN A 54 -9.25 -0.59 6.04
CA GLN A 54 -8.74 -1.08 7.31
C GLN A 54 -9.38 -0.28 8.45
N LYS A 55 -9.21 -0.73 9.68
CA LYS A 55 -9.86 -0.14 10.86
C LYS A 55 -9.58 1.37 10.97
N GLY A 56 -10.59 2.17 10.61
CA GLY A 56 -10.54 3.63 10.74
C GLY A 56 -9.66 4.34 9.70
N ASN A 57 -9.48 3.78 8.51
CA ASN A 57 -8.67 4.39 7.46
C ASN A 57 -9.52 5.28 6.52
N SER A 58 -9.65 4.95 5.25
CA SER A 58 -10.20 5.83 4.20
C SER A 58 -11.65 6.25 4.45
N ARG A 59 -12.50 5.32 4.91
CA ARG A 59 -13.91 5.58 5.18
C ARG A 59 -14.12 6.67 6.22
N SER A 60 -13.47 6.53 7.37
CA SER A 60 -13.58 7.53 8.46
C SER A 60 -12.91 8.85 8.09
N LEU A 61 -11.87 8.82 7.28
CA LEU A 61 -11.20 10.00 6.77
C LEU A 61 -12.13 10.83 5.86
N LEU A 62 -12.77 10.20 4.87
CA LEU A 62 -13.74 10.83 3.98
C LEU A 62 -14.92 11.42 4.76
N ARG A 63 -15.47 10.69 5.74
CA ARG A 63 -16.53 11.18 6.64
C ARG A 63 -16.09 12.40 7.44
N SER A 64 -14.88 12.43 7.95
CA SER A 64 -14.36 13.58 8.70
C SER A 64 -14.38 14.87 7.89
N ALA A 65 -14.21 14.78 6.59
CA ALA A 65 -14.22 15.90 5.66
C ALA A 65 -15.60 16.19 5.03
N GLY A 66 -16.61 15.31 5.24
CA GLY A 66 -17.90 15.39 4.57
C GLY A 66 -17.81 15.13 3.06
N LEU A 67 -16.90 14.23 2.66
CA LEU A 67 -16.61 13.90 1.26
C LEU A 67 -17.04 12.46 0.91
N ASP A 68 -17.89 11.85 1.72
CA ASP A 68 -18.42 10.50 1.55
C ASP A 68 -19.81 10.45 0.87
N ASP A 69 -20.30 11.57 0.35
CA ASP A 69 -21.48 11.65 -0.52
C ASP A 69 -21.05 11.48 -1.99
N PHE A 70 -21.07 10.24 -2.46
CA PHE A 70 -20.61 9.89 -3.81
C PHE A 70 -21.75 9.89 -4.83
N PRO A 71 -21.50 10.29 -6.10
CA PRO A 71 -22.49 10.20 -7.18
C PRO A 71 -22.68 8.76 -7.71
N TYR A 72 -22.13 7.76 -7.03
CA TYR A 72 -22.20 6.32 -7.30
C TYR A 72 -22.33 5.55 -5.99
N THR A 73 -22.64 4.26 -6.04
CA THR A 73 -22.71 3.43 -4.84
C THR A 73 -21.29 3.00 -4.41
N VAL A 74 -20.95 3.20 -3.13
CA VAL A 74 -19.72 2.66 -2.53
C VAL A 74 -20.08 1.52 -1.57
N GLN A 75 -19.48 0.35 -1.81
CA GLN A 75 -19.57 -0.81 -0.92
C GLN A 75 -18.24 -0.98 -0.18
N TRP A 76 -18.28 -0.91 1.14
CA TRP A 76 -17.12 -1.03 2.00
C TRP A 76 -16.94 -2.45 2.50
N ALA A 77 -15.71 -2.98 2.41
CA ALA A 77 -15.31 -4.23 3.04
C ALA A 77 -14.12 -3.97 3.97
N THR A 78 -14.22 -4.40 5.24
CA THR A 78 -13.17 -4.15 6.25
C THR A 78 -12.23 -5.34 6.33
N PHE A 79 -10.93 -5.06 6.34
CA PHE A 79 -9.84 -6.03 6.43
C PHE A 79 -8.98 -5.79 7.66
N PRO A 80 -8.39 -6.83 8.27
CA PRO A 80 -7.56 -6.69 9.45
C PRO A 80 -6.19 -6.07 9.16
N SER A 81 -5.71 -6.18 7.91
CA SER A 81 -4.40 -5.68 7.46
C SER A 81 -4.34 -5.60 5.93
N GLY A 82 -3.25 -5.04 5.39
CA GLY A 82 -3.06 -4.87 3.94
C GLY A 82 -3.00 -6.17 3.13
N PRO A 83 -2.29 -7.23 3.53
CA PRO A 83 -2.18 -8.45 2.73
C PRO A 83 -3.53 -9.07 2.33
N PRO A 84 -4.47 -9.40 3.26
CA PRO A 84 -5.77 -9.94 2.87
C PRO A 84 -6.62 -8.96 2.05
N LEU A 85 -6.44 -7.65 2.21
CA LEU A 85 -7.09 -6.65 1.35
C LEU A 85 -6.59 -6.79 -0.10
N LEU A 86 -5.28 -6.90 -0.30
CA LEU A 86 -4.70 -7.05 -1.64
C LEU A 86 -5.02 -8.40 -2.29
N GLU A 87 -5.15 -9.47 -1.52
CA GLU A 87 -5.67 -10.76 -2.00
C GLU A 87 -7.09 -10.59 -2.55
N ALA A 88 -7.97 -9.91 -1.83
CA ALA A 88 -9.34 -9.63 -2.27
C ALA A 88 -9.37 -8.76 -3.54
N ALA A 89 -8.50 -7.75 -3.65
CA ALA A 89 -8.40 -6.90 -4.83
C ALA A 89 -7.85 -7.67 -6.05
N SER A 90 -6.86 -8.55 -5.84
CA SER A 90 -6.31 -9.41 -6.89
C SER A 90 -7.32 -10.44 -7.42
N ALA A 91 -8.24 -10.87 -6.56
CA ALA A 91 -9.34 -11.79 -6.87
C ALA A 91 -10.59 -11.10 -7.44
N ASP A 92 -10.54 -9.78 -7.71
CA ASP A 92 -11.69 -8.94 -8.13
C ASP A 92 -12.89 -9.00 -7.15
N ALA A 93 -12.63 -9.25 -5.87
CA ALA A 93 -13.65 -9.15 -4.82
C ALA A 93 -13.88 -7.71 -4.36
N ILE A 94 -12.85 -6.87 -4.44
CA ILE A 94 -12.91 -5.41 -4.27
C ILE A 94 -12.19 -4.73 -5.44
N ASP A 95 -12.48 -3.44 -5.67
CA ASP A 95 -11.93 -2.68 -6.79
C ASP A 95 -10.64 -1.96 -6.44
N LEU A 96 -10.58 -1.41 -5.23
CA LEU A 96 -9.39 -0.73 -4.71
C LEU A 96 -9.36 -0.75 -3.19
N GLY A 97 -8.21 -0.34 -2.62
CA GLY A 97 -8.08 -0.10 -1.18
C GLY A 97 -6.74 0.49 -0.78
N ALA A 98 -6.69 0.98 0.46
CA ALA A 98 -5.52 1.61 1.05
C ALA A 98 -4.68 0.60 1.83
N VAL A 99 -3.36 0.62 1.59
CA VAL A 99 -2.39 -0.23 2.29
C VAL A 99 -1.10 0.55 2.59
N GLY A 100 -0.31 0.09 3.55
CA GLY A 100 1.04 0.61 3.77
C GLY A 100 2.01 0.20 2.67
N ASN A 101 3.28 0.52 2.85
CA ASN A 101 4.36 0.32 1.86
C ASN A 101 4.67 -1.16 1.56
N THR A 102 4.60 -2.02 2.54
CA THR A 102 5.07 -3.42 2.43
C THR A 102 4.11 -4.38 1.72
N PRO A 103 2.77 -4.35 1.95
CA PRO A 103 1.85 -5.29 1.30
C PRO A 103 1.94 -5.32 -0.22
N PRO A 104 2.11 -4.18 -0.95
CA PRO A 104 2.27 -4.19 -2.39
C PRO A 104 3.49 -4.96 -2.88
N LEU A 105 4.58 -5.00 -2.10
CA LEU A 105 5.80 -5.71 -2.45
C LEU A 105 5.58 -7.23 -2.51
N PHE A 106 4.87 -7.78 -1.51
CA PHE A 106 4.51 -9.20 -1.50
C PHE A 106 3.51 -9.54 -2.60
N ALA A 107 2.52 -8.68 -2.83
CA ALA A 107 1.55 -8.87 -3.90
C ALA A 107 2.23 -8.83 -5.28
N ALA A 108 3.16 -7.91 -5.50
CA ALA A 108 3.95 -7.80 -6.71
C ALA A 108 4.82 -9.06 -6.93
N ALA A 109 5.54 -9.49 -5.92
CA ALA A 109 6.38 -10.70 -5.97
C ALA A 109 5.56 -11.96 -6.28
N ALA A 110 4.30 -12.00 -5.85
CA ALA A 110 3.35 -13.08 -6.14
C ALA A 110 2.69 -12.95 -7.53
N GLY A 111 2.95 -11.88 -8.29
CA GLY A 111 2.35 -11.64 -9.61
C GLY A 111 0.87 -11.27 -9.55
N ALA A 112 0.43 -10.61 -8.47
CA ALA A 112 -0.95 -10.20 -8.29
C ALA A 112 -1.41 -9.22 -9.38
N LYS A 113 -2.68 -9.31 -9.78
CA LYS A 113 -3.29 -8.47 -10.81
C LYS A 113 -3.71 -7.11 -10.26
N LEU A 114 -2.73 -6.34 -9.82
CA LEU A 114 -2.90 -5.07 -9.12
C LEU A 114 -2.02 -3.98 -9.73
N LYS A 115 -2.41 -2.72 -9.52
CA LYS A 115 -1.59 -1.54 -9.78
C LYS A 115 -1.65 -0.58 -8.60
N ILE A 116 -0.52 0.01 -8.27
CA ILE A 116 -0.39 1.13 -7.35
C ILE A 116 -0.76 2.39 -8.12
N ILE A 117 -1.77 3.12 -7.66
CA ILE A 117 -2.40 4.21 -8.41
C ILE A 117 -2.33 5.59 -7.72
N ALA A 118 -1.99 5.63 -6.44
CA ALA A 118 -1.72 6.86 -5.70
C ALA A 118 -0.83 6.57 -4.50
N ALA A 119 -0.11 7.58 -4.05
CA ALA A 119 0.75 7.53 -2.87
C ALA A 119 0.38 8.63 -1.88
N SER A 120 0.59 8.34 -0.60
CA SER A 120 0.60 9.31 0.49
C SER A 120 1.76 9.04 1.42
N LYS A 121 2.13 10.04 2.22
CA LYS A 121 3.23 9.93 3.18
C LYS A 121 2.81 10.47 4.53
N GLY A 122 2.99 9.66 5.55
CA GLY A 122 2.65 9.97 6.93
C GLY A 122 3.86 10.01 7.87
N ASN A 123 3.54 10.18 9.14
CA ASN A 123 4.53 10.19 10.20
C ASN A 123 4.94 8.74 10.55
N VAL A 124 6.21 8.45 10.36
CA VAL A 124 6.78 7.11 10.62
C VAL A 124 6.77 6.70 12.10
N ALA A 125 6.51 7.61 13.03
CA ALA A 125 6.38 7.28 14.45
C ALA A 125 5.06 6.56 14.79
N SER A 126 4.13 6.45 13.83
CA SER A 126 2.90 5.64 13.97
C SER A 126 3.15 4.14 13.87
N ASP A 127 4.29 3.72 13.31
CA ASP A 127 4.76 2.34 13.26
C ASP A 127 5.75 2.10 14.40
N ALA A 128 5.47 1.17 15.31
CA ALA A 128 6.27 0.99 16.51
C ALA A 128 6.51 -0.49 16.84
N LEU A 129 7.68 -0.75 17.44
CA LEU A 129 7.96 -1.99 18.18
C LEU A 129 7.73 -1.70 19.67
N VAL A 130 6.68 -2.29 20.21
CA VAL A 130 6.25 -2.05 21.60
C VAL A 130 6.53 -3.23 22.51
N VAL A 131 6.74 -2.93 23.79
CA VAL A 131 6.89 -3.91 24.87
C VAL A 131 6.00 -3.51 26.05
N LEU A 132 5.65 -4.46 26.90
CA LEU A 132 4.93 -4.18 28.16
C LEU A 132 5.76 -3.28 29.09
N PRO A 133 5.13 -2.54 30.03
CA PRO A 133 5.81 -1.57 30.90
C PRO A 133 6.95 -2.20 31.73
N ASP A 134 6.75 -3.40 32.22
CA ASP A 134 7.67 -4.18 33.07
C ASP A 134 8.71 -4.97 32.27
N SER A 135 8.61 -4.99 30.94
CA SER A 135 9.58 -5.68 30.08
C SER A 135 11.01 -5.19 30.36
N PRO A 136 12.00 -6.10 30.44
CA PRO A 136 13.41 -5.75 30.58
C PRO A 136 14.00 -5.12 29.32
N LEU A 137 13.34 -5.25 28.15
CA LEU A 137 13.82 -4.75 26.89
C LEU A 137 13.76 -3.20 26.87
N ARG A 138 14.87 -2.57 26.48
CA ARG A 138 15.01 -1.10 26.42
C ARG A 138 15.28 -0.57 25.02
N GLY A 139 15.76 -1.43 24.13
CA GLY A 139 16.12 -1.05 22.77
C GLY A 139 16.21 -2.25 21.83
N ARG A 140 16.37 -1.93 20.54
CA ARG A 140 16.44 -2.91 19.45
C ARG A 140 17.65 -3.83 19.48
N ASP A 141 18.71 -3.46 20.18
CA ASP A 141 19.92 -4.26 20.40
C ASP A 141 19.68 -5.50 21.28
N GLN A 142 18.56 -5.55 22.02
CA GLN A 142 18.20 -6.62 22.94
C GLN A 142 17.20 -7.64 22.36
N LEU A 143 16.96 -7.60 21.04
CA LEU A 143 15.92 -8.41 20.39
C LEU A 143 16.35 -9.87 20.11
N ARG A 144 17.64 -10.21 20.20
CA ARG A 144 18.13 -11.58 19.92
C ARG A 144 17.40 -12.62 20.79
N GLY A 145 16.85 -13.64 20.14
CA GLY A 145 16.10 -14.73 20.79
C GLY A 145 14.72 -14.35 21.31
N ARG A 146 14.19 -13.14 20.98
CA ARG A 146 12.89 -12.68 21.45
C ARG A 146 11.76 -13.08 20.52
N LYS A 147 10.58 -13.30 21.10
CA LYS A 147 9.32 -13.55 20.39
C LYS A 147 8.67 -12.22 20.04
N ILE A 148 8.50 -11.94 18.75
CA ILE A 148 7.96 -10.67 18.26
C ILE A 148 6.69 -10.95 17.44
N ALA A 149 5.53 -10.51 17.94
CA ALA A 149 4.30 -10.59 17.17
C ALA A 149 4.32 -9.57 16.03
N VAL A 150 3.87 -9.97 14.85
CA VAL A 150 3.72 -9.10 13.68
C VAL A 150 2.75 -9.71 12.66
N ALA A 151 2.01 -8.87 11.92
CA ALA A 151 1.21 -9.35 10.79
C ALA A 151 2.12 -9.54 9.56
N LYS A 152 2.22 -10.78 9.07
CA LYS A 152 3.08 -11.13 7.93
C LYS A 152 2.74 -10.28 6.69
N GLY A 153 3.76 -9.67 6.07
CA GLY A 153 3.60 -8.85 4.87
C GLY A 153 2.99 -7.47 5.11
N SER A 154 2.71 -7.06 6.36
CA SER A 154 2.26 -5.71 6.69
C SER A 154 3.41 -4.69 6.72
N SER A 155 3.10 -3.38 6.82
CA SER A 155 4.11 -2.33 7.05
C SER A 155 4.94 -2.58 8.31
N ALA A 156 4.32 -3.07 9.39
CA ALA A 156 5.05 -3.46 10.59
C ALA A 156 6.05 -4.62 10.35
N HIS A 157 5.76 -5.54 9.41
CA HIS A 157 6.72 -6.56 9.02
C HIS A 157 7.93 -5.94 8.30
N GLY A 158 7.70 -4.97 7.41
CA GLY A 158 8.77 -4.19 6.80
C GLY A 158 9.61 -3.44 7.83
N GLN A 159 8.94 -2.76 8.75
CA GLN A 159 9.59 -2.01 9.82
C GLN A 159 10.44 -2.91 10.72
N ILE A 160 9.94 -4.07 11.17
CA ILE A 160 10.74 -4.95 12.05
C ILE A 160 11.96 -5.52 11.34
N LEU A 161 11.86 -5.88 10.05
CA LEU A 161 13.04 -6.33 9.29
C LEU A 161 14.12 -5.25 9.21
N LEU A 162 13.73 -4.00 8.93
CA LEU A 162 14.66 -2.88 8.90
C LEU A 162 15.21 -2.55 10.30
N THR A 163 14.39 -2.67 11.33
CA THR A 163 14.81 -2.50 12.74
C THR A 163 15.86 -3.55 13.13
N LEU A 164 15.64 -4.82 12.80
CA LEU A 164 16.60 -5.90 13.03
C LEU A 164 17.92 -5.62 12.29
N ARG A 165 17.85 -5.26 11.00
CA ARG A 165 19.05 -4.93 10.22
C ARG A 165 19.86 -3.79 10.85
N THR A 166 19.20 -2.73 11.36
CA THR A 166 19.91 -1.63 12.03
C THR A 166 20.51 -2.02 13.38
N ALA A 167 20.02 -3.10 13.99
CA ALA A 167 20.59 -3.70 15.20
C ALA A 167 21.68 -4.76 14.89
N GLY A 168 22.01 -4.97 13.62
CA GLY A 168 22.95 -6.03 13.21
C GLY A 168 22.39 -7.46 13.38
N LEU A 169 21.06 -7.57 13.34
CA LEU A 169 20.32 -8.82 13.47
C LEU A 169 19.64 -9.18 12.14
N THR A 170 19.33 -10.46 11.99
CA THR A 170 18.53 -11.02 10.90
C THR A 170 17.20 -11.58 11.43
N PRO A 171 16.23 -11.91 10.59
CA PRO A 171 15.01 -12.60 11.03
C PRO A 171 15.27 -13.92 11.76
N ASP A 172 16.36 -14.63 11.43
CA ASP A 172 16.76 -15.89 12.08
C ASP A 172 17.27 -15.70 13.53
N ASP A 173 17.59 -14.46 13.92
CA ASP A 173 18.04 -14.13 15.27
C ASP A 173 16.87 -13.91 16.26
N VAL A 174 15.63 -13.92 15.79
CA VAL A 174 14.41 -13.69 16.58
C VAL A 174 13.35 -14.74 16.22
N GLU A 175 12.28 -14.84 17.02
CA GLU A 175 11.10 -15.64 16.67
C GLU A 175 9.98 -14.70 16.24
N LEU A 176 9.75 -14.56 14.91
CA LEU A 176 8.60 -13.80 14.39
C LEU A 176 7.33 -14.64 14.52
N VAL A 177 6.41 -14.20 15.37
CA VAL A 177 5.10 -14.83 15.59
C VAL A 177 4.07 -14.13 14.71
N PHE A 178 3.68 -14.77 13.61
CA PHE A 178 2.77 -14.18 12.64
C PHE A 178 1.31 -14.24 13.10
N LEU A 179 0.80 -13.10 13.57
CA LEU A 179 -0.56 -12.92 14.07
C LEU A 179 -1.20 -11.69 13.44
N GLN A 180 -2.52 -11.74 13.18
CA GLN A 180 -3.26 -10.53 12.84
C GLN A 180 -3.37 -9.60 14.06
N PRO A 181 -3.55 -8.27 13.84
CA PRO A 181 -3.48 -7.30 14.95
C PRO A 181 -4.38 -7.59 16.14
N SER A 182 -5.61 -8.10 15.94
CA SER A 182 -6.52 -8.46 17.02
C SER A 182 -6.00 -9.61 17.88
N ASP A 183 -5.42 -10.64 17.23
CA ASP A 183 -4.88 -11.81 17.93
C ASP A 183 -3.56 -11.46 18.63
N ALA A 184 -2.72 -10.66 17.93
CA ALA A 184 -1.47 -10.13 18.48
C ALA A 184 -1.70 -9.28 19.74
N LEU A 185 -2.77 -8.46 19.77
CA LEU A 185 -3.15 -7.68 20.95
C LEU A 185 -3.40 -8.58 22.17
N GLY A 186 -4.12 -9.69 21.98
CA GLY A 186 -4.38 -10.67 23.03
C GLY A 186 -3.09 -11.36 23.51
N ALA A 187 -2.28 -11.87 22.59
CA ALA A 187 -1.01 -12.55 22.90
C ALA A 187 -0.02 -11.60 23.61
N PHE A 188 0.06 -10.34 23.18
CA PHE A 188 0.91 -9.33 23.76
C PHE A 188 0.50 -8.99 25.21
N LYS A 189 -0.80 -8.73 25.46
CA LYS A 189 -1.32 -8.43 26.81
C LYS A 189 -1.09 -9.59 27.80
N GLN A 190 -1.13 -10.83 27.32
CA GLN A 190 -0.87 -12.04 28.12
C GLN A 190 0.62 -12.32 28.33
N GLY A 191 1.52 -11.55 27.71
CA GLY A 191 2.96 -11.82 27.76
C GLY A 191 3.41 -13.08 27.02
N SER A 192 2.59 -13.58 26.09
CA SER A 192 2.91 -14.73 25.23
C SER A 192 3.97 -14.41 24.18
N VAL A 193 4.20 -13.12 23.93
CA VAL A 193 5.28 -12.57 23.09
C VAL A 193 6.01 -11.48 23.85
N ASP A 194 7.31 -11.30 23.58
CA ASP A 194 8.16 -10.30 24.25
C ASP A 194 7.93 -8.88 23.74
N ALA A 195 7.58 -8.75 22.44
CA ALA A 195 7.36 -7.48 21.76
C ALA A 195 6.29 -7.61 20.66
N TRP A 196 5.77 -6.50 20.24
CA TRP A 196 4.78 -6.44 19.15
C TRP A 196 5.13 -5.31 18.18
N ALA A 197 5.32 -5.64 16.90
CA ALA A 197 5.46 -4.67 15.82
C ALA A 197 4.08 -4.33 15.26
N ILE A 198 3.67 -3.05 15.36
CA ILE A 198 2.28 -2.62 15.12
C ILE A 198 2.22 -1.15 14.73
N TRP A 199 1.08 -0.73 14.18
CA TRP A 199 0.73 0.62 13.78
C TRP A 199 -0.54 1.14 14.46
N ASP A 200 -0.83 2.44 14.30
CA ASP A 200 -2.06 3.03 14.81
C ASP A 200 -3.33 2.50 14.09
N PRO A 201 -4.46 2.36 14.79
CA PRO A 201 -4.73 2.83 16.16
C PRO A 201 -4.31 1.84 17.27
N TYR A 202 -3.82 0.65 16.94
CA TYR A 202 -3.44 -0.36 17.93
C TYR A 202 -2.28 0.09 18.81
N PHE A 203 -1.31 0.83 18.23
CA PHE A 203 -0.20 1.39 19.01
C PHE A 203 -0.70 2.37 20.08
N SER A 204 -1.50 3.35 19.70
CA SER A 204 -2.12 4.29 20.65
C SER A 204 -3.01 3.58 21.66
N GLN A 205 -3.77 2.58 21.22
CA GLN A 205 -4.64 1.79 22.09
C GLN A 205 -3.84 1.08 23.18
N ILE A 206 -2.79 0.32 22.81
CA ILE A 206 -2.04 -0.47 23.78
C ILE A 206 -1.21 0.40 24.75
N GLN A 207 -0.77 1.58 24.28
CA GLN A 207 -0.13 2.55 25.17
C GLN A 207 -1.07 3.07 26.26
N LEU A 208 -2.31 3.39 25.91
CA LEU A 208 -3.31 3.90 26.85
C LEU A 208 -3.86 2.81 27.77
N GLU A 209 -4.11 1.60 27.23
CA GLU A 209 -4.71 0.50 27.97
C GLU A 209 -3.74 -0.19 28.94
N SER A 210 -2.48 -0.32 28.55
CA SER A 210 -1.50 -1.15 29.28
C SER A 210 -0.19 -0.44 29.60
N GLY A 211 -0.06 0.85 29.25
CA GLY A 211 1.20 1.58 29.43
C GLY A 211 2.37 1.04 28.58
N ALA A 212 2.08 0.35 27.48
CA ALA A 212 3.12 -0.21 26.61
C ALA A 212 4.11 0.87 26.14
N ARG A 213 5.38 0.51 26.04
CA ARG A 213 6.45 1.42 25.62
C ARG A 213 6.96 1.08 24.24
N ALA A 214 7.15 2.06 23.39
CA ALA A 214 7.92 1.88 22.17
C ALA A 214 9.42 1.76 22.51
N ILE A 215 10.09 0.75 21.99
CA ILE A 215 11.55 0.56 22.06
C ILE A 215 12.23 0.81 20.71
N ALA A 216 11.46 0.89 19.65
CA ALA A 216 11.82 1.40 18.34
C ALA A 216 10.55 1.92 17.64
N ASP A 217 10.70 2.86 16.75
CA ASP A 217 9.68 3.35 15.83
C ASP A 217 10.19 3.35 14.38
N GLY A 218 9.42 3.91 13.46
CA GLY A 218 9.80 3.97 12.06
C GLY A 218 10.92 4.97 11.74
N GLN A 219 11.41 5.76 12.70
CA GLN A 219 12.47 6.75 12.43
C GLN A 219 13.77 6.05 11.99
N GLY A 220 14.24 6.45 10.81
CA GLY A 220 15.43 5.85 10.18
C GLY A 220 15.25 4.44 9.65
N THR A 221 14.04 3.87 9.70
CA THR A 221 13.73 2.52 9.21
C THR A 221 12.53 2.45 8.28
N ALA A 222 11.54 3.32 8.43
CA ALA A 222 10.36 3.36 7.56
C ALA A 222 10.40 4.59 6.64
N ASN A 223 9.84 4.46 5.44
CA ASN A 223 9.73 5.59 4.51
C ASN A 223 8.44 6.40 4.68
N GLY A 224 7.49 5.90 5.49
CA GLY A 224 6.22 6.55 5.77
C GLY A 224 5.22 6.51 4.61
N LEU A 225 5.49 5.72 3.56
CA LEU A 225 4.63 5.64 2.39
C LEU A 225 3.43 4.72 2.65
N SER A 226 2.31 5.15 2.10
CA SER A 226 1.07 4.38 1.98
C SER A 226 0.52 4.53 0.56
N PHE A 227 -0.20 3.52 0.08
CA PHE A 227 -0.65 3.46 -1.30
C PHE A 227 -2.13 3.17 -1.42
N GLN A 228 -2.75 3.74 -2.46
CA GLN A 228 -3.99 3.22 -3.01
C GLN A 228 -3.62 2.22 -4.10
N VAL A 229 -4.18 1.02 -4.00
CA VAL A 229 -3.95 -0.08 -4.93
C VAL A 229 -5.27 -0.50 -5.53
N ALA A 230 -5.33 -0.68 -6.84
CA ALA A 230 -6.54 -1.12 -7.54
C ALA A 230 -6.30 -2.40 -8.34
N GLY A 231 -7.34 -3.23 -8.46
CA GLY A 231 -7.36 -4.39 -9.32
C GLY A 231 -7.31 -3.99 -10.80
N THR A 232 -6.55 -4.72 -11.62
CA THR A 232 -6.42 -4.42 -13.06
C THR A 232 -7.76 -4.50 -13.79
N ALA A 233 -8.69 -5.37 -13.33
CA ALA A 233 -10.05 -5.46 -13.89
C ALA A 233 -10.87 -4.19 -13.61
N ALA A 234 -10.74 -3.58 -12.42
CA ALA A 234 -11.39 -2.32 -12.10
C ALA A 234 -10.84 -1.17 -12.92
N LEU A 235 -9.53 -1.13 -13.16
CA LEU A 235 -8.87 -0.11 -13.97
C LEU A 235 -9.22 -0.22 -15.47
N ALA A 236 -9.57 -1.41 -15.95
CA ALA A 236 -9.98 -1.64 -17.34
C ALA A 236 -11.47 -1.33 -17.60
N ASP A 237 -12.31 -1.29 -16.56
CA ASP A 237 -13.72 -0.96 -16.67
C ASP A 237 -13.92 0.56 -16.64
N ALA A 238 -14.58 1.14 -17.64
CA ALA A 238 -14.74 2.58 -17.78
C ALA A 238 -15.49 3.23 -16.60
N GLY A 239 -16.54 2.59 -16.11
CA GLY A 239 -17.35 3.09 -14.99
C GLY A 239 -16.55 3.09 -13.68
N ARG A 240 -15.95 1.94 -13.33
CA ARG A 240 -15.13 1.80 -12.13
C ARG A 240 -13.89 2.70 -12.19
N ASN A 241 -13.20 2.78 -13.34
CA ASN A 241 -12.05 3.67 -13.50
C ASN A 241 -12.44 5.15 -13.28
N THR A 242 -13.61 5.58 -13.77
CA THR A 242 -14.13 6.94 -13.53
C THR A 242 -14.46 7.16 -12.04
N ALA A 243 -15.11 6.19 -11.39
CA ALA A 243 -15.41 6.25 -9.97
C ALA A 243 -14.12 6.26 -9.10
N ILE A 244 -13.09 5.48 -9.46
CA ILE A 244 -11.78 5.49 -8.80
C ILE A 244 -11.14 6.88 -8.89
N ALA A 245 -11.18 7.54 -10.05
CA ALA A 245 -10.64 8.89 -10.22
C ALA A 245 -11.30 9.90 -9.25
N ASP A 246 -12.63 9.94 -9.17
CA ASP A 246 -13.37 10.79 -8.23
C ASP A 246 -13.07 10.43 -6.77
N TYR A 247 -13.05 9.14 -6.43
CA TYR A 247 -12.72 8.65 -5.10
C TYR A 247 -11.33 9.13 -4.65
N LEU A 248 -10.30 9.00 -5.49
CA LEU A 248 -8.93 9.41 -5.17
C LEU A 248 -8.82 10.93 -4.94
N VAL A 249 -9.51 11.74 -5.74
CA VAL A 249 -9.55 13.20 -5.57
C VAL A 249 -10.21 13.57 -4.23
N ARG A 250 -11.33 12.94 -3.88
CA ARG A 250 -12.00 13.14 -2.59
C ARG A 250 -11.11 12.73 -1.43
N LEU A 251 -10.44 11.58 -1.55
CA LEU A 251 -9.53 11.07 -0.53
C LEU A 251 -8.35 12.04 -0.30
N ALA A 252 -7.74 12.53 -1.37
CA ALA A 252 -6.65 13.51 -1.28
C ALA A 252 -7.09 14.80 -0.57
N LYS A 253 -8.29 15.30 -0.89
CA LYS A 253 -8.89 16.46 -0.19
C LYS A 253 -9.17 16.16 1.28
N ALA A 254 -9.66 14.96 1.62
CA ALA A 254 -9.92 14.56 2.99
C ALA A 254 -8.62 14.43 3.81
N GLN A 255 -7.53 13.96 3.21
CA GLN A 255 -6.21 13.93 3.84
C GLN A 255 -5.71 15.33 4.19
N ARG A 256 -5.79 16.29 3.25
CA ARG A 256 -5.43 17.69 3.51
C ARG A 256 -6.34 18.35 4.56
N PHE A 257 -7.65 18.08 4.49
CA PHE A 257 -8.60 18.57 5.49
C PHE A 257 -8.25 18.08 6.90
N ALA A 258 -7.92 16.79 7.04
CA ALA A 258 -7.63 16.18 8.33
C ALA A 258 -6.38 16.77 9.00
N ASP A 259 -5.41 17.26 8.25
CA ASP A 259 -4.20 17.90 8.80
C ASP A 259 -4.53 19.14 9.65
N GLY A 260 -5.45 19.98 9.18
CA GLY A 260 -5.95 21.13 9.92
C GLY A 260 -7.12 20.86 10.87
N ASN A 261 -7.71 19.64 10.85
CA ASN A 261 -8.94 19.30 11.56
C ASN A 261 -8.85 18.00 12.36
N ARG A 262 -7.79 17.84 13.12
CA ARG A 262 -7.41 16.59 13.83
C ARG A 262 -8.49 16.10 14.81
N GLU A 263 -9.15 16.99 15.52
CA GLU A 263 -10.24 16.61 16.44
C GLU A 263 -11.44 16.03 15.68
N ARG A 264 -11.85 16.66 14.57
CA ARG A 264 -12.93 16.14 13.72
C ARG A 264 -12.55 14.80 13.09
N ARG A 265 -11.28 14.64 12.71
CA ARG A 265 -10.73 13.35 12.24
C ARG A 265 -10.77 12.30 13.35
N ALA A 266 -10.37 12.63 14.57
CA ALA A 266 -10.40 11.73 15.72
C ALA A 266 -11.83 11.28 16.05
N GLN A 267 -12.80 12.20 16.05
CA GLN A 267 -14.20 11.87 16.29
C GLN A 267 -14.74 10.91 15.23
N ALA A 268 -14.55 11.21 13.94
CA ALA A 268 -15.00 10.34 12.85
C ALA A 268 -14.35 8.95 12.91
N TRP A 269 -13.12 8.86 13.35
CA TRP A 269 -12.42 7.59 13.54
C TRP A 269 -12.99 6.80 14.74
N SER A 270 -13.26 7.47 15.86
CA SER A 270 -13.90 6.87 17.02
C SER A 270 -15.30 6.33 16.67
N ASP A 271 -16.11 7.13 15.96
CA ASP A 271 -17.46 6.75 15.53
C ASP A 271 -17.47 5.54 14.58
N ASP A 272 -16.49 5.47 13.68
CA ASP A 272 -16.38 4.38 12.69
C ASP A 272 -15.89 3.06 13.30
N THR A 273 -15.06 3.13 14.35
CA THR A 273 -14.38 1.95 14.91
C THR A 273 -14.87 1.52 16.28
N GLY A 274 -15.62 2.38 16.97
CA GLY A 274 -16.01 2.18 18.37
C GLY A 274 -14.86 2.29 19.37
N LEU A 275 -13.68 2.79 18.93
CA LEU A 275 -12.55 3.02 19.83
C LEU A 275 -12.81 4.24 20.72
N PRO A 276 -12.31 4.25 21.97
CA PRO A 276 -12.33 5.44 22.81
C PRO A 276 -11.72 6.65 22.10
N ILE A 277 -12.32 7.82 22.26
CA ILE A 277 -11.88 9.06 21.61
C ILE A 277 -10.42 9.42 21.94
N GLU A 278 -9.95 9.08 23.14
CA GLU A 278 -8.56 9.31 23.57
C GLU A 278 -7.55 8.53 22.71
N VAL A 279 -7.93 7.32 22.29
CA VAL A 279 -7.10 6.48 21.39
C VAL A 279 -6.98 7.16 20.04
N THR A 280 -8.11 7.56 19.44
CA THR A 280 -8.13 8.18 18.11
C THR A 280 -7.54 9.59 18.11
N ARG A 281 -7.68 10.37 19.21
CA ARG A 281 -6.97 11.66 19.39
C ARG A 281 -5.46 11.47 19.43
N ARG A 282 -5.00 10.44 20.15
CA ARG A 282 -3.56 10.14 20.20
C ARG A 282 -3.03 9.76 18.83
N ALA A 283 -3.70 8.86 18.12
CA ALA A 283 -3.33 8.44 16.77
C ALA A 283 -3.31 9.61 15.77
N THR A 284 -4.35 10.45 15.78
CA THR A 284 -4.43 11.63 14.89
C THR A 284 -3.46 12.74 15.28
N GLY A 285 -2.94 12.74 16.51
CA GLY A 285 -1.92 13.68 16.97
C GLY A 285 -0.62 13.62 16.17
N LEU A 286 -0.32 12.49 15.56
CA LEU A 286 0.85 12.30 14.67
C LEU A 286 0.65 12.92 13.26
N GLY A 287 -0.56 13.36 12.93
CA GLY A 287 -0.92 13.90 11.61
C GLY A 287 -1.45 12.82 10.67
N PRO A 288 -2.13 13.24 9.57
CA PRO A 288 -2.58 12.34 8.53
C PRO A 288 -1.45 11.99 7.56
N ASP A 289 -1.65 10.94 6.79
CA ASP A 289 -0.88 10.69 5.58
C ASP A 289 -1.30 11.71 4.52
N LEU A 290 -0.37 12.56 4.07
CA LEU A 290 -0.64 13.57 3.04
C LEU A 290 -0.34 13.02 1.64
N PRO A 291 -1.13 13.40 0.60
CA PRO A 291 -0.89 12.96 -0.76
C PRO A 291 0.49 13.41 -1.24
N VAL A 292 1.22 12.51 -1.88
CA VAL A 292 2.49 12.77 -2.55
C VAL A 292 2.43 12.28 -3.99
N ALA A 293 3.28 12.85 -4.85
CA ALA A 293 3.41 12.37 -6.21
C ALA A 293 3.92 10.93 -6.21
N LEU A 294 3.37 10.11 -7.09
CA LEU A 294 3.86 8.76 -7.36
C LEU A 294 4.99 8.85 -8.40
N ASP A 295 6.12 9.41 -7.99
CA ASP A 295 7.27 9.74 -8.82
C ASP A 295 8.44 8.74 -8.66
N ASP A 296 9.52 9.01 -9.38
CA ASP A 296 10.72 8.18 -9.32
C ASP A 296 11.36 8.09 -7.92
N ALA A 297 11.17 9.10 -7.06
CA ALA A 297 11.71 9.06 -5.70
C ALA A 297 10.92 8.06 -4.84
N VAL A 298 9.58 8.05 -4.96
CA VAL A 298 8.70 7.08 -4.32
C VAL A 298 9.01 5.67 -4.84
N ILE A 299 9.12 5.50 -6.17
CA ILE A 299 9.41 4.21 -6.80
C ILE A 299 10.77 3.66 -6.34
N ARG A 300 11.81 4.49 -6.29
CA ARG A 300 13.14 4.06 -5.79
C ARG A 300 13.09 3.66 -4.32
N SER A 301 12.41 4.43 -3.48
CA SER A 301 12.27 4.10 -2.04
C SER A 301 11.61 2.74 -1.82
N GLU A 302 10.58 2.42 -2.61
CA GLU A 302 9.91 1.12 -2.54
C GLU A 302 10.76 -0.01 -3.14
N GLN A 303 11.53 0.26 -4.20
CA GLN A 303 12.48 -0.71 -4.74
C GLN A 303 13.57 -1.07 -3.72
N GLU A 304 14.09 -0.09 -2.98
CA GLU A 304 15.06 -0.32 -1.91
C GLU A 304 14.49 -1.21 -0.80
N LEU A 305 13.21 -1.00 -0.45
CA LEU A 305 12.52 -1.84 0.52
C LEU A 305 12.31 -3.26 -0.02
N ALA A 306 11.90 -3.40 -1.29
CA ALA A 306 11.75 -4.70 -1.95
C ALA A 306 13.09 -5.47 -1.98
N ASP A 307 14.18 -4.80 -2.36
CA ASP A 307 15.52 -5.39 -2.39
C ASP A 307 15.99 -5.83 -0.98
N ALA A 308 15.61 -5.10 0.07
CA ALA A 308 15.86 -5.51 1.46
C ALA A 308 15.11 -6.80 1.84
N PHE A 309 13.85 -6.97 1.40
CA PHE A 309 13.09 -8.21 1.59
C PHE A 309 13.67 -9.39 0.80
N VAL A 310 14.17 -9.15 -0.40
CA VAL A 310 14.86 -10.19 -1.19
C VAL A 310 16.15 -10.60 -0.49
N ALA A 311 16.94 -9.65 0.01
CA ALA A 311 18.17 -9.92 0.75
C ALA A 311 17.90 -10.70 2.06
N ALA A 312 16.78 -10.43 2.72
CA ALA A 312 16.31 -11.16 3.89
C ALA A 312 15.68 -12.54 3.58
N LYS A 313 15.58 -12.91 2.28
CA LYS A 313 14.93 -14.14 1.79
C LYS A 313 13.42 -14.24 2.11
N GLU A 314 12.79 -13.13 2.45
CA GLU A 314 11.34 -13.05 2.68
C GLU A 314 10.56 -12.96 1.35
N ILE A 315 11.20 -12.40 0.31
CA ILE A 315 10.72 -12.42 -1.07
C ILE A 315 11.69 -13.28 -1.89
N PRO A 316 11.20 -14.28 -2.64
CA PRO A 316 12.05 -15.31 -3.25
C PRO A 316 12.88 -14.82 -4.44
N ARG A 317 12.47 -13.72 -5.10
CA ARG A 317 13.15 -13.17 -6.28
C ARG A 317 12.95 -11.67 -6.40
N ARG A 318 13.95 -10.99 -6.94
CA ARG A 318 13.87 -9.57 -7.27
C ARG A 318 12.83 -9.32 -8.39
N PHE A 319 12.17 -8.21 -8.30
CA PHE A 319 11.26 -7.68 -9.33
C PHE A 319 11.42 -6.16 -9.41
N GLU A 320 10.94 -5.57 -10.50
CA GLU A 320 10.96 -4.12 -10.68
C GLU A 320 9.64 -3.53 -10.17
N PHE A 321 9.71 -2.75 -9.09
CA PHE A 321 8.52 -2.14 -8.47
C PHE A 321 7.76 -1.22 -9.43
N ALA A 322 8.49 -0.51 -10.33
CA ALA A 322 7.91 0.36 -11.34
C ALA A 322 6.87 -0.34 -12.23
N GLU A 323 7.00 -1.65 -12.48
CA GLU A 323 6.04 -2.41 -13.30
C GLU A 323 4.64 -2.50 -12.65
N PHE A 324 4.54 -2.28 -11.34
CA PHE A 324 3.28 -2.30 -10.58
C PHE A 324 2.67 -0.91 -10.40
N VAL A 325 3.32 0.14 -10.88
CA VAL A 325 2.86 1.52 -10.79
C VAL A 325 2.05 1.90 -12.02
N ASP A 326 0.93 2.61 -11.81
CA ASP A 326 0.09 3.19 -12.86
C ASP A 326 -0.24 4.63 -12.51
N THR A 327 0.33 5.57 -13.23
CA THR A 327 0.24 7.01 -12.96
C THR A 327 -0.95 7.69 -13.65
N ARG A 328 -1.92 6.92 -14.19
CA ARG A 328 -3.08 7.46 -14.95
C ARG A 328 -3.88 8.55 -14.23
N PHE A 329 -3.85 8.60 -12.91
CA PHE A 329 -4.58 9.59 -12.10
C PHE A 329 -3.70 10.74 -11.62
N ALA A 330 -2.42 10.82 -12.01
CA ALA A 330 -1.47 11.82 -11.51
C ALA A 330 -1.92 13.26 -11.78
N ALA A 331 -2.47 13.54 -12.96
CA ALA A 331 -2.95 14.88 -13.33
C ALA A 331 -4.12 15.34 -12.43
N GLN A 332 -5.08 14.47 -12.14
CA GLN A 332 -6.22 14.77 -11.26
C GLN A 332 -5.76 14.98 -9.81
N LEU A 333 -4.82 14.17 -9.33
CA LEU A 333 -4.30 14.27 -7.97
C LEU A 333 -3.42 15.50 -7.74
N ALA A 334 -2.73 15.99 -8.77
CA ALA A 334 -1.92 17.20 -8.68
C ALA A 334 -2.77 18.46 -8.42
N THR A 335 -4.07 18.45 -8.75
CA THR A 335 -5.00 19.57 -8.60
C THR A 335 -6.00 19.40 -7.45
N ALA A 336 -5.94 18.31 -6.73
CA ALA A 336 -6.90 17.90 -5.68
C ALA A 336 -6.68 18.60 -4.32
#